data_490e60f3d5138b882e58cb56d3639e94
#
_entry.id   490e60f3d5138b882e58cb56d3639e94
#
_cell.length_a   1.000
_cell.length_b   1.000
_cell.length_c   1.000
_cell.angle_alpha   90.00
_cell.angle_beta   90.00
_cell.angle_gamma   90.00
#
_symmetry.space_group_name_H-M   'P 1'
#
loop_
_entity.id
_entity.type
_entity.pdbx_description
1 polymer ?
#
loop_
_entity_poly.entity_id
_entity_poly.type
_entity_poly.pdbx_seq_one_letter_code
_entity_poly.pdbx_strand_id
1 'polypeptide(L)'
;MATLLPYTGHEFLDSLDDGREVWIYGERIKNIAEHPAFRNTARMIARLYDALHRDHADKNNLLTCPTEWGGFTHRYFVASRTAEELVAARDAIAEWSRITYGWLGRSPDYKAAFLATLGANAEFYAPYQENARSWYRYSQERVPFVNHALVHPPVDRNMAPGAPGGPTDIYAHATKETDAGIRVTGAKVVATGSALTHFTFVAHVGLLPIQDKNFALAFLIPTNAPGIKFIGRVSNEQRAAVLGSPFDYPLSSRLDENDAIFIMDDVLVPWENVFVYGDLDKANSFFPRSGFVPRFQLHGCTRLAVKLDFITGLLIKATEIAGTRGYRGVEANIGEVITWRNTMWGLSDAMATSPEPWTGGFVLPGSEPGAAYHVLGPEAYVQVKHQIEKTVASSLIYLNSHARDFAVPELRKYLDLYVRGSGGVSAVERVKLMKLLWDAVGTEFGARHELYEVNYSGSHEEIRRFALLGAVASGQYDRWKAFADSCMAEYDLGGWIVPDLVDPDDVSTVPQTEA
;
A
#
# COMPACT_ATOMS: atom_id res chain seq x y z
N MET A 1 -30.28 1.93 -20.71
CA MET A 1 -29.45 0.91 -20.08
C MET A 1 -29.60 1.08 -18.57
N ALA A 2 -29.61 -0.01 -17.79
CA ALA A 2 -29.62 0.12 -16.32
C ALA A 2 -28.31 0.77 -15.87
N THR A 3 -28.38 1.64 -14.86
CA THR A 3 -27.19 2.24 -14.25
C THR A 3 -26.36 1.17 -13.58
N LEU A 4 -25.07 1.07 -13.93
CA LEU A 4 -24.14 0.19 -13.27
C LEU A 4 -23.78 0.78 -11.89
N LEU A 5 -23.67 -0.09 -10.89
CA LEU A 5 -23.31 0.27 -9.52
C LEU A 5 -22.06 -0.53 -9.08
N PRO A 6 -21.35 -0.10 -8.04
CA PRO A 6 -20.30 -0.91 -7.42
C PRO A 6 -20.77 -2.33 -7.13
N TYR A 7 -19.86 -3.28 -7.19
CA TYR A 7 -20.18 -4.64 -6.76
C TYR A 7 -20.78 -4.63 -5.35
N THR A 8 -21.78 -5.46 -5.10
CA THR A 8 -22.16 -5.86 -3.74
C THR A 8 -21.19 -6.92 -3.24
N GLY A 9 -21.17 -7.18 -1.93
CA GLY A 9 -20.35 -8.27 -1.39
C GLY A 9 -20.71 -9.63 -1.99
N HIS A 10 -22.01 -9.89 -2.26
CA HIS A 10 -22.48 -11.11 -2.91
C HIS A 10 -21.98 -11.21 -4.35
N GLU A 11 -22.20 -10.17 -5.17
CA GLU A 11 -21.70 -10.13 -6.56
C GLU A 11 -20.19 -10.29 -6.63
N PHE A 12 -19.44 -9.73 -5.67
CA PHE A 12 -18.00 -9.92 -5.60
C PHE A 12 -17.64 -11.39 -5.37
N LEU A 13 -18.25 -12.06 -4.40
CA LEU A 13 -17.98 -13.48 -4.12
C LEU A 13 -18.36 -14.36 -5.31
N ASP A 14 -19.49 -14.12 -5.94
CA ASP A 14 -19.93 -14.85 -7.14
C ASP A 14 -18.95 -14.66 -8.31
N SER A 15 -18.39 -13.47 -8.47
CA SER A 15 -17.43 -13.16 -9.54
C SER A 15 -16.10 -13.92 -9.44
N LEU A 16 -15.81 -14.54 -8.30
CA LEU A 16 -14.61 -15.36 -8.10
C LEU A 16 -14.74 -16.77 -8.67
N ASP A 17 -15.93 -17.21 -9.06
CA ASP A 17 -16.20 -18.48 -9.74
C ASP A 17 -16.21 -18.27 -11.26
N ASP A 18 -15.09 -17.88 -11.82
CA ASP A 18 -14.93 -17.46 -13.22
C ASP A 18 -13.96 -18.34 -14.02
N GLY A 19 -13.50 -19.46 -13.42
CA GLY A 19 -12.59 -20.40 -14.04
C GLY A 19 -11.12 -19.99 -14.04
N ARG A 20 -10.75 -18.94 -13.29
CA ARG A 20 -9.34 -18.48 -13.11
C ARG A 20 -8.42 -19.62 -12.70
N GLU A 21 -7.18 -19.58 -13.18
CA GLU A 21 -6.19 -20.62 -12.89
C GLU A 21 -5.27 -20.21 -11.75
N VAL A 22 -5.57 -20.67 -10.54
CA VAL A 22 -4.79 -20.42 -9.33
C VAL A 22 -4.28 -21.74 -8.76
N TRP A 23 -2.97 -21.80 -8.50
CA TRP A 23 -2.28 -22.96 -7.94
C TRP A 23 -1.74 -22.64 -6.56
N ILE A 24 -1.98 -23.52 -5.60
CA ILE A 24 -1.40 -23.46 -4.24
C ILE A 24 -1.23 -24.89 -3.71
N TYR A 25 -0.15 -25.19 -3.02
CA TYR A 25 0.16 -26.53 -2.49
C TYR A 25 0.15 -27.65 -3.54
N GLY A 26 0.44 -27.34 -4.81
CA GLY A 26 0.39 -28.31 -5.91
C GLY A 26 -1.01 -28.60 -6.44
N GLU A 27 -2.04 -27.90 -5.96
CA GLU A 27 -3.43 -28.05 -6.41
C GLU A 27 -3.88 -26.84 -7.24
N ARG A 28 -4.65 -27.10 -8.30
CA ARG A 28 -5.43 -26.08 -8.97
C ARG A 28 -6.74 -25.86 -8.23
N ILE A 29 -6.95 -24.63 -7.76
CA ILE A 29 -8.15 -24.27 -7.01
C ILE A 29 -9.35 -24.18 -7.95
N LYS A 30 -10.45 -24.83 -7.59
CA LYS A 30 -11.69 -24.81 -8.39
C LYS A 30 -12.59 -23.64 -8.03
N ASN A 31 -12.77 -23.37 -6.74
CA ASN A 31 -13.59 -22.28 -6.23
C ASN A 31 -12.80 -21.47 -5.19
N ILE A 32 -12.40 -20.27 -5.57
CA ILE A 32 -11.57 -19.40 -4.74
C ILE A 32 -12.34 -18.91 -3.51
N ALA A 33 -13.62 -18.56 -3.66
CA ALA A 33 -14.45 -18.00 -2.58
C ALA A 33 -14.72 -19.01 -1.44
N GLU A 34 -14.56 -20.30 -1.71
CA GLU A 34 -14.82 -21.37 -0.73
C GLU A 34 -13.52 -22.04 -0.23
N HIS A 35 -12.42 -21.87 -0.96
CA HIS A 35 -11.18 -22.56 -0.63
C HIS A 35 -10.57 -22.03 0.70
N PRO A 36 -10.11 -22.93 1.61
CA PRO A 36 -9.58 -22.54 2.93
C PRO A 36 -8.42 -21.53 2.90
N ALA A 37 -7.70 -21.42 1.79
CA ALA A 37 -6.60 -20.48 1.62
C ALA A 37 -7.05 -19.04 1.36
N PHE A 38 -8.33 -18.78 0.98
CA PHE A 38 -8.78 -17.49 0.47
C PHE A 38 -10.16 -17.06 0.97
N ARG A 39 -11.01 -17.97 1.44
CA ARG A 39 -12.45 -17.75 1.66
C ARG A 39 -12.76 -16.64 2.67
N ASN A 40 -12.01 -16.52 3.76
CA ASN A 40 -12.31 -15.51 4.78
C ASN A 40 -11.78 -14.15 4.35
N THR A 41 -10.63 -14.09 3.68
CA THR A 41 -10.14 -12.86 3.07
C THR A 41 -11.09 -12.38 1.97
N ALA A 42 -11.63 -13.29 1.13
CA ALA A 42 -12.68 -12.95 0.16
C ALA A 42 -13.92 -12.34 0.85
N ARG A 43 -14.37 -12.92 1.97
CA ARG A 43 -15.49 -12.36 2.78
C ARG A 43 -15.15 -11.01 3.39
N MET A 44 -13.90 -10.75 3.76
CA MET A 44 -13.49 -9.43 4.24
C MET A 44 -13.53 -8.39 3.11
N ILE A 45 -13.15 -8.75 1.88
CA ILE A 45 -13.31 -7.87 0.71
C ILE A 45 -14.82 -7.64 0.41
N ALA A 46 -15.65 -8.69 0.47
CA ALA A 46 -17.10 -8.55 0.32
C ALA A 46 -17.70 -7.54 1.34
N ARG A 47 -17.24 -7.56 2.60
CA ARG A 47 -17.66 -6.57 3.62
C ARG A 47 -17.27 -5.12 3.25
N LEU A 48 -16.17 -4.91 2.53
CA LEU A 48 -15.80 -3.58 2.03
C LEU A 48 -16.82 -3.11 0.99
N TYR A 49 -17.21 -3.96 0.05
CA TYR A 49 -18.24 -3.62 -0.93
C TYR A 49 -19.60 -3.35 -0.28
N ASP A 50 -20.04 -4.19 0.64
CA ASP A 50 -21.31 -3.97 1.37
C ASP A 50 -21.28 -2.66 2.18
N ALA A 51 -20.10 -2.22 2.64
CA ALA A 51 -19.97 -0.95 3.33
C ALA A 51 -20.23 0.25 2.41
N LEU A 52 -19.87 0.19 1.12
CA LEU A 52 -20.21 1.22 0.14
C LEU A 52 -21.71 1.37 -0.02
N HIS A 53 -22.42 0.24 -0.16
CA HIS A 53 -23.86 0.24 -0.33
C HIS A 53 -24.58 0.76 0.93
N ARG A 54 -24.10 0.41 2.13
CA ARG A 54 -24.64 0.95 3.38
C ARG A 54 -24.41 2.45 3.50
N ASP A 55 -23.18 2.93 3.25
CA ASP A 55 -22.85 4.36 3.31
C ASP A 55 -23.74 5.19 2.37
N HIS A 56 -23.95 4.68 1.16
CA HIS A 56 -24.82 5.31 0.19
C HIS A 56 -26.30 5.30 0.62
N ALA A 57 -26.82 4.16 1.11
CA ALA A 57 -28.20 4.00 1.57
C ALA A 57 -28.49 4.89 2.78
N ASP A 58 -27.55 4.96 3.73
CA ASP A 58 -27.66 5.76 4.96
C ASP A 58 -27.41 7.27 4.70
N LYS A 59 -27.00 7.64 3.48
CA LYS A 59 -26.65 9.02 3.07
C LYS A 59 -25.55 9.65 3.92
N ASN A 60 -24.68 8.84 4.48
CA ASN A 60 -23.52 9.31 5.24
C ASN A 60 -22.51 10.02 4.32
N ASN A 61 -22.41 9.54 3.05
CA ASN A 61 -21.52 10.08 2.02
C ASN A 61 -20.05 10.19 2.48
N LEU A 62 -19.63 9.35 3.42
CA LEU A 62 -18.26 9.31 3.89
C LEU A 62 -17.38 8.51 2.92
N LEU A 63 -17.85 7.31 2.54
CA LEU A 63 -17.15 6.45 1.57
C LEU A 63 -17.49 6.82 0.13
N THR A 64 -18.71 7.27 -0.14
CA THR A 64 -19.27 7.35 -1.48
C THR A 64 -19.50 8.78 -1.97
N CYS A 65 -19.50 8.94 -3.29
CA CYS A 65 -19.94 10.13 -3.97
C CYS A 65 -20.69 9.76 -5.28
N PRO A 66 -21.55 10.65 -5.83
CA PRO A 66 -22.23 10.40 -7.09
C PRO A 66 -21.24 10.35 -8.26
N THR A 67 -21.60 9.63 -9.32
CA THR A 67 -20.86 9.62 -10.59
C THR A 67 -21.58 10.48 -11.65
N GLU A 68 -20.85 10.96 -12.66
CA GLU A 68 -21.40 11.71 -13.79
C GLU A 68 -22.37 10.88 -14.65
N TRP A 69 -22.31 9.55 -14.52
CA TRP A 69 -23.15 8.62 -15.31
C TRP A 69 -24.37 8.10 -14.54
N GLY A 70 -24.66 8.68 -13.37
CA GLY A 70 -25.66 8.21 -12.43
C GLY A 70 -25.09 7.12 -11.50
N GLY A 71 -25.77 6.88 -10.37
CA GLY A 71 -25.27 5.99 -9.34
C GLY A 71 -24.19 6.64 -8.44
N PHE A 72 -23.40 5.79 -7.80
CA PHE A 72 -22.37 6.21 -6.85
C PHE A 72 -21.08 5.38 -7.04
N THR A 73 -19.99 5.89 -6.47
CA THR A 73 -18.68 5.19 -6.45
C THR A 73 -17.98 5.45 -5.12
N HIS A 74 -16.91 4.71 -4.83
CA HIS A 74 -16.01 5.07 -3.75
C HIS A 74 -15.25 6.36 -4.11
N ARG A 75 -15.19 7.34 -3.20
CA ARG A 75 -14.62 8.68 -3.45
C ARG A 75 -13.23 8.66 -4.07
N TYR A 76 -12.40 7.71 -3.69
CA TYR A 76 -11.03 7.62 -4.20
C TYR A 76 -10.93 7.17 -5.67
N PHE A 77 -12.01 6.66 -6.27
CA PHE A 77 -12.09 6.35 -7.71
C PHE A 77 -12.32 7.58 -8.58
N VAL A 78 -12.57 8.73 -7.98
CA VAL A 78 -12.71 10.01 -8.69
C VAL A 78 -11.41 10.80 -8.59
N ALA A 79 -11.01 11.43 -9.70
CA ALA A 79 -9.90 12.38 -9.68
C ALA A 79 -10.36 13.68 -9.01
N SER A 80 -9.61 14.16 -8.03
CA SER A 80 -9.95 15.35 -7.25
C SER A 80 -9.61 16.64 -8.00
N ARG A 81 -10.44 17.67 -7.84
CA ARG A 81 -10.22 19.02 -8.39
C ARG A 81 -9.85 20.05 -7.33
N THR A 82 -10.15 19.77 -6.07
CA THR A 82 -9.89 20.67 -4.94
C THR A 82 -9.25 19.93 -3.77
N ALA A 83 -8.72 20.70 -2.83
CA ALA A 83 -8.21 20.14 -1.58
C ALA A 83 -9.31 19.45 -0.77
N GLU A 84 -10.51 20.01 -0.74
CA GLU A 84 -11.67 19.48 0.00
C GLU A 84 -12.08 18.11 -0.56
N GLU A 85 -12.10 17.96 -1.89
CA GLU A 85 -12.37 16.67 -2.53
C GLU A 85 -11.27 15.64 -2.22
N LEU A 86 -10.02 16.08 -2.16
CA LEU A 86 -8.89 15.20 -1.84
C LEU A 86 -8.91 14.79 -0.37
N VAL A 87 -9.26 15.70 0.54
CA VAL A 87 -9.49 15.38 1.97
C VAL A 87 -10.62 14.37 2.11
N ALA A 88 -11.75 14.58 1.44
CA ALA A 88 -12.86 13.63 1.47
C ALA A 88 -12.47 12.25 0.91
N ALA A 89 -11.65 12.20 -0.13
CA ALA A 89 -11.11 10.96 -0.68
C ALA A 89 -10.14 10.27 0.30
N ARG A 90 -9.26 11.02 1.00
CA ARG A 90 -8.40 10.54 2.07
C ARG A 90 -9.20 9.94 3.23
N ASP A 91 -10.28 10.62 3.65
CA ASP A 91 -11.15 10.15 4.72
C ASP A 91 -11.87 8.86 4.34
N ALA A 92 -12.30 8.73 3.09
CA ALA A 92 -12.88 7.49 2.57
C ALA A 92 -11.87 6.31 2.60
N ILE A 93 -10.60 6.54 2.24
CA ILE A 93 -9.53 5.54 2.40
C ILE A 93 -9.40 5.13 3.88
N ALA A 94 -9.39 6.10 4.79
CA ALA A 94 -9.27 5.83 6.23
C ALA A 94 -10.42 4.97 6.74
N GLU A 95 -11.67 5.30 6.40
CA GLU A 95 -12.85 4.56 6.85
C GLU A 95 -12.90 3.14 6.28
N TRP A 96 -12.57 2.95 5.01
CA TRP A 96 -12.47 1.60 4.45
C TRP A 96 -11.36 0.78 5.13
N SER A 97 -10.21 1.42 5.36
CA SER A 97 -9.08 0.79 6.06
C SER A 97 -9.43 0.40 7.50
N ARG A 98 -10.30 1.14 8.21
CA ARG A 98 -10.76 0.80 9.57
C ARG A 98 -11.52 -0.53 9.60
N ILE A 99 -12.28 -0.88 8.57
CA ILE A 99 -12.99 -2.17 8.47
C ILE A 99 -12.02 -3.35 8.51
N THR A 100 -10.82 -3.16 8.00
CA THR A 100 -9.75 -4.16 7.97
C THR A 100 -8.62 -3.86 8.96
N TYR A 101 -8.81 -2.89 9.85
CA TYR A 101 -7.80 -2.46 10.83
C TYR A 101 -6.47 -2.03 10.18
N GLY A 102 -6.49 -1.57 8.93
CA GLY A 102 -5.33 -1.19 8.15
C GLY A 102 -4.46 -2.36 7.62
N TRP A 103 -4.93 -3.62 7.75
CA TRP A 103 -4.14 -4.81 7.38
C TRP A 103 -4.27 -5.23 5.91
N LEU A 104 -5.27 -4.79 5.17
CA LEU A 104 -5.33 -4.99 3.71
C LEU A 104 -4.66 -3.81 3.01
N GLY A 105 -3.42 -3.97 2.63
CA GLY A 105 -2.64 -2.96 1.92
C GLY A 105 -2.99 -2.87 0.44
N ARG A 106 -3.54 -3.95 -0.11
CA ARG A 106 -4.03 -4.07 -1.49
C ARG A 106 -5.54 -4.24 -1.53
N SER A 107 -6.26 -3.39 -0.79
CA SER A 107 -7.72 -3.27 -0.87
C SER A 107 -8.19 -2.80 -2.26
N PRO A 108 -9.47 -2.94 -2.61
CA PRO A 108 -9.96 -2.52 -3.94
C PRO A 108 -9.66 -1.05 -4.27
N ASP A 109 -9.69 -0.14 -3.30
CA ASP A 109 -9.36 1.29 -3.49
C ASP A 109 -7.87 1.56 -3.70
N TYR A 110 -6.98 0.65 -3.34
CA TYR A 110 -5.56 0.86 -3.61
C TYR A 110 -5.28 1.15 -5.09
N LYS A 111 -5.93 0.42 -6.00
CA LYS A 111 -5.71 0.61 -7.43
C LYS A 111 -6.49 1.79 -8.01
N ALA A 112 -7.41 2.38 -7.27
CA ALA A 112 -7.97 3.69 -7.60
C ALA A 112 -6.89 4.79 -7.65
N ALA A 113 -5.74 4.58 -6.99
CA ALA A 113 -4.57 5.44 -7.18
C ALA A 113 -4.14 5.57 -8.65
N PHE A 114 -4.31 4.50 -9.44
CA PHE A 114 -4.07 4.49 -10.87
C PHE A 114 -5.36 4.74 -11.68
N LEU A 115 -6.43 4.01 -11.40
CA LEU A 115 -7.66 4.05 -12.21
C LEU A 115 -8.28 5.45 -12.27
N ALA A 116 -8.23 6.21 -11.18
CA ALA A 116 -8.73 7.58 -11.16
C ALA A 116 -7.87 8.56 -11.98
N THR A 117 -6.60 8.24 -12.26
CA THR A 117 -5.75 9.10 -13.10
C THR A 117 -6.05 8.97 -14.58
N LEU A 118 -6.65 7.87 -15.01
CA LEU A 118 -6.86 7.53 -16.42
C LEU A 118 -7.72 8.60 -17.14
N GLY A 119 -8.82 9.00 -16.52
CA GLY A 119 -9.69 10.05 -17.10
C GLY A 119 -9.08 11.44 -17.07
N ALA A 120 -8.39 11.77 -15.98
CA ALA A 120 -7.76 13.07 -15.80
C ALA A 120 -6.56 13.29 -16.72
N ASN A 121 -5.84 12.24 -17.08
CA ASN A 121 -4.61 12.27 -17.86
C ASN A 121 -4.68 11.40 -19.13
N ALA A 122 -5.85 11.30 -19.73
CA ALA A 122 -6.09 10.43 -20.88
C ALA A 122 -5.12 10.69 -22.05
N GLU A 123 -4.76 11.94 -22.30
CA GLU A 123 -3.86 12.33 -23.39
C GLU A 123 -2.43 11.77 -23.26
N PHE A 124 -1.98 11.49 -22.04
CA PHE A 124 -0.71 10.80 -21.82
C PHE A 124 -0.69 9.41 -22.51
N TYR A 125 -1.83 8.77 -22.61
CA TYR A 125 -1.97 7.42 -23.15
C TYR A 125 -2.19 7.38 -24.67
N ALA A 126 -2.15 8.51 -25.40
CA ALA A 126 -2.27 8.49 -26.86
C ALA A 126 -1.30 7.48 -27.52
N PRO A 127 -1.72 6.64 -28.49
CA PRO A 127 -3.02 6.66 -29.18
C PRO A 127 -4.17 5.90 -28.46
N TYR A 128 -3.97 5.44 -27.22
CA TYR A 128 -4.93 4.65 -26.44
C TYR A 128 -5.75 5.49 -25.43
N GLN A 129 -5.90 6.80 -25.67
CA GLN A 129 -6.59 7.71 -24.75
C GLN A 129 -8.07 7.34 -24.50
N GLU A 130 -8.75 6.75 -25.49
CA GLU A 130 -10.14 6.32 -25.36
C GLU A 130 -10.27 5.10 -24.43
N ASN A 131 -9.26 4.22 -24.41
CA ASN A 131 -9.20 3.13 -23.44
C ASN A 131 -9.09 3.69 -22.02
N ALA A 132 -8.24 4.71 -21.82
CA ALA A 132 -8.08 5.34 -20.52
C ALA A 132 -9.41 5.97 -20.03
N ARG A 133 -10.16 6.65 -20.90
CA ARG A 133 -11.48 7.23 -20.57
C ARG A 133 -12.51 6.14 -20.26
N SER A 134 -12.54 5.07 -21.05
CA SER A 134 -13.47 3.95 -20.86
C SER A 134 -13.20 3.22 -19.53
N TRP A 135 -11.94 2.97 -19.21
CA TRP A 135 -11.54 2.35 -17.95
C TRP A 135 -11.78 3.26 -16.73
N TYR A 136 -11.59 4.58 -16.87
CA TYR A 136 -11.94 5.54 -15.82
C TYR A 136 -13.44 5.47 -15.49
N ARG A 137 -14.30 5.47 -16.52
CA ARG A 137 -15.74 5.32 -16.36
C ARG A 137 -16.11 3.99 -15.71
N TYR A 138 -15.66 2.88 -16.29
CA TYR A 138 -15.94 1.54 -15.78
C TYR A 138 -15.50 1.36 -14.33
N SER A 139 -14.34 1.93 -13.98
CA SER A 139 -13.80 1.83 -12.61
C SER A 139 -14.69 2.53 -11.59
N GLN A 140 -15.33 3.64 -11.95
CA GLN A 140 -16.27 4.32 -11.07
C GLN A 140 -17.62 3.59 -11.01
N GLU A 141 -18.11 3.09 -12.14
CA GLU A 141 -19.39 2.39 -12.20
C GLU A 141 -19.38 1.07 -11.43
N ARG A 142 -18.25 0.33 -11.43
CA ARG A 142 -18.19 -1.01 -10.83
C ARG A 142 -17.28 -1.15 -9.62
N VAL A 143 -16.36 -0.20 -9.40
CA VAL A 143 -15.34 -0.28 -8.33
C VAL A 143 -14.62 -1.64 -8.37
N PRO A 144 -14.01 -2.04 -9.51
CA PRO A 144 -13.43 -3.37 -9.64
C PRO A 144 -12.24 -3.54 -8.69
N PHE A 145 -12.11 -4.74 -8.12
CA PHE A 145 -10.89 -5.08 -7.41
C PHE A 145 -9.78 -5.38 -8.43
N VAL A 146 -8.76 -4.55 -8.44
CA VAL A 146 -7.62 -4.65 -9.35
C VAL A 146 -6.34 -4.77 -8.53
N ASN A 147 -5.49 -5.74 -8.84
CA ASN A 147 -4.13 -5.76 -8.33
C ASN A 147 -3.15 -5.17 -9.35
N HIS A 148 -1.86 -5.25 -9.05
CA HIS A 148 -0.82 -4.97 -10.03
C HIS A 148 0.25 -6.06 -10.08
N ALA A 149 0.84 -6.22 -11.25
CA ALA A 149 1.98 -7.05 -11.53
C ALA A 149 3.06 -6.19 -12.22
N LEU A 150 3.95 -5.60 -11.43
CA LEU A 150 4.91 -4.60 -11.88
C LEU A 150 6.35 -5.14 -11.94
N VAL A 151 6.74 -5.91 -10.92
CA VAL A 151 8.12 -6.35 -10.72
C VAL A 151 8.40 -7.59 -11.56
N HIS A 152 9.49 -7.58 -12.31
CA HIS A 152 9.97 -8.77 -13.01
C HIS A 152 10.52 -9.83 -12.04
N PRO A 153 10.47 -11.12 -12.42
CA PRO A 153 11.16 -12.17 -11.68
C PRO A 153 12.65 -11.80 -11.48
N PRO A 154 13.19 -11.89 -10.26
CA PRO A 154 14.55 -11.43 -9.96
C PRO A 154 15.62 -12.46 -10.37
N VAL A 155 15.56 -12.94 -11.61
CA VAL A 155 16.50 -13.93 -12.17
C VAL A 155 17.86 -13.29 -12.42
N ASP A 156 17.86 -12.10 -13.05
CA ASP A 156 19.06 -11.28 -13.20
C ASP A 156 18.69 -9.79 -13.14
N ARG A 157 18.97 -9.17 -12.00
CA ARG A 157 18.66 -7.73 -11.78
C ARG A 157 19.63 -6.77 -12.45
N ASN A 158 20.76 -7.26 -12.99
CA ASN A 158 21.73 -6.45 -13.71
C ASN A 158 21.36 -6.27 -15.20
N MET A 159 20.36 -7.02 -15.68
CA MET A 159 19.92 -6.99 -17.05
C MET A 159 18.62 -6.19 -17.21
N ALA A 160 18.68 -5.14 -18.04
CA ALA A 160 17.48 -4.37 -18.38
C ALA A 160 16.51 -5.20 -19.24
N PRO A 161 15.19 -4.98 -19.13
CA PRO A 161 14.22 -5.60 -20.03
C PRO A 161 14.50 -5.25 -21.48
N GLY A 162 14.69 -6.29 -22.31
CA GLY A 162 15.02 -6.14 -23.73
C GLY A 162 16.50 -5.84 -24.01
N ALA A 163 17.40 -5.88 -23.02
CA ALA A 163 18.83 -5.73 -23.26
C ALA A 163 19.39 -6.91 -24.06
N PRO A 164 20.36 -6.67 -24.98
CA PRO A 164 21.04 -7.74 -25.71
C PRO A 164 21.65 -8.77 -24.76
N GLY A 165 21.34 -10.07 -24.98
CA GLY A 165 21.81 -11.17 -24.12
C GLY A 165 21.09 -11.30 -22.77
N GLY A 166 20.07 -10.49 -22.52
CA GLY A 166 19.21 -10.60 -21.35
C GLY A 166 18.17 -11.73 -21.47
N PRO A 167 17.45 -12.03 -20.35
CA PRO A 167 16.45 -13.10 -20.31
C PRO A 167 15.17 -12.68 -21.09
N THR A 168 15.14 -12.95 -22.37
CA THR A 168 14.03 -12.60 -23.27
C THR A 168 12.80 -13.48 -23.07
N ASP A 169 12.94 -14.63 -22.42
CA ASP A 169 11.93 -15.64 -22.15
C ASP A 169 11.25 -15.51 -20.78
N ILE A 170 11.77 -14.64 -19.92
CA ILE A 170 11.31 -14.52 -18.51
C ILE A 170 10.43 -13.31 -18.32
N TYR A 171 10.88 -12.15 -18.82
CA TYR A 171 10.18 -10.88 -18.59
C TYR A 171 8.96 -10.74 -19.50
N ALA A 172 7.90 -10.13 -18.95
CA ALA A 172 6.69 -9.87 -19.71
C ALA A 172 6.96 -9.03 -20.95
N HIS A 173 6.64 -9.55 -22.14
CA HIS A 173 6.84 -8.89 -23.43
C HIS A 173 5.79 -9.31 -24.46
N ALA A 174 5.57 -8.45 -25.44
CA ALA A 174 4.73 -8.74 -26.59
C ALA A 174 5.47 -9.68 -27.56
N THR A 175 4.84 -10.78 -27.93
CA THR A 175 5.37 -11.76 -28.89
C THR A 175 4.79 -11.56 -30.28
N LYS A 176 3.56 -11.02 -30.38
CA LYS A 176 2.84 -10.85 -31.65
C LYS A 176 1.74 -9.80 -31.53
N GLU A 177 1.59 -8.99 -32.56
CA GLU A 177 0.41 -8.15 -32.80
C GLU A 177 -0.64 -8.91 -33.61
N THR A 178 -1.93 -8.68 -33.27
CA THR A 178 -3.09 -9.22 -34.00
C THR A 178 -4.14 -8.14 -34.13
N ASP A 179 -5.15 -8.34 -34.98
CA ASP A 179 -6.28 -7.42 -35.10
C ASP A 179 -7.07 -7.29 -33.78
N ALA A 180 -7.09 -8.33 -32.95
CA ALA A 180 -7.81 -8.37 -31.68
C ALA A 180 -7.02 -7.80 -30.48
N GLY A 181 -5.70 -7.61 -30.61
CA GLY A 181 -4.84 -7.17 -29.51
C GLY A 181 -3.41 -7.68 -29.64
N ILE A 182 -2.66 -7.61 -28.54
CA ILE A 182 -1.27 -8.11 -28.46
C ILE A 182 -1.21 -9.45 -27.73
N ARG A 183 -0.37 -10.36 -28.21
CA ARG A 183 0.00 -11.58 -27.49
C ARG A 183 1.16 -11.29 -26.56
N VAL A 184 1.03 -11.66 -25.29
CA VAL A 184 2.03 -11.39 -24.25
C VAL A 184 2.45 -12.69 -23.58
N THR A 185 3.76 -12.86 -23.42
CA THR A 185 4.36 -13.98 -22.69
C THR A 185 5.34 -13.47 -21.63
N GLY A 186 5.54 -14.24 -20.58
CA GLY A 186 6.48 -13.94 -19.49
C GLY A 186 5.81 -13.91 -18.13
N ALA A 187 6.53 -13.41 -17.12
CA ALA A 187 6.01 -13.40 -15.76
C ALA A 187 6.28 -12.07 -15.03
N LYS A 188 5.49 -11.87 -13.98
CA LYS A 188 5.69 -10.85 -12.94
C LYS A 188 5.62 -11.51 -11.58
N VAL A 189 6.20 -10.88 -10.56
CA VAL A 189 6.21 -11.42 -9.20
C VAL A 189 5.61 -10.44 -8.19
N VAL A 190 5.28 -10.96 -7.01
CA VAL A 190 4.64 -10.20 -5.94
C VAL A 190 3.30 -9.60 -6.40
N ALA A 191 2.51 -10.43 -7.11
CA ALA A 191 1.14 -10.06 -7.49
C ALA A 191 0.21 -10.26 -6.28
N THR A 192 0.29 -9.36 -5.31
CA THR A 192 -0.42 -9.43 -4.03
C THR A 192 -1.93 -9.39 -4.22
N GLY A 193 -2.66 -10.33 -3.61
CA GLY A 193 -4.11 -10.42 -3.64
C GLY A 193 -4.69 -10.90 -4.97
N SER A 194 -3.86 -11.25 -5.96
CA SER A 194 -4.26 -11.53 -7.34
C SER A 194 -5.33 -12.62 -7.48
N ALA A 195 -5.31 -13.64 -6.64
CA ALA A 195 -6.34 -14.70 -6.65
C ALA A 195 -7.77 -14.18 -6.41
N LEU A 196 -7.92 -13.01 -5.78
CA LEU A 196 -9.20 -12.39 -5.41
C LEU A 196 -9.60 -11.21 -6.30
N THR A 197 -8.79 -10.82 -7.27
CA THR A 197 -9.04 -9.62 -8.10
C THR A 197 -9.82 -9.95 -9.37
N HIS A 198 -10.54 -8.94 -9.91
CA HIS A 198 -11.18 -9.03 -11.21
C HIS A 198 -10.18 -8.85 -12.36
N PHE A 199 -9.19 -7.96 -12.15
CA PHE A 199 -8.19 -7.61 -13.16
C PHE A 199 -6.81 -7.47 -12.54
N THR A 200 -5.80 -7.65 -13.37
CA THR A 200 -4.40 -7.35 -13.06
C THR A 200 -3.91 -6.19 -13.94
N PHE A 201 -3.41 -5.14 -13.31
CA PHE A 201 -2.68 -4.08 -14.00
C PHE A 201 -1.23 -4.49 -14.18
N VAL A 202 -0.77 -4.54 -15.42
CA VAL A 202 0.60 -4.88 -15.79
C VAL A 202 1.31 -3.65 -16.32
N ALA A 203 2.46 -3.33 -15.76
CA ALA A 203 3.35 -2.28 -16.25
C ALA A 203 4.79 -2.60 -15.82
N HIS A 204 5.73 -1.73 -16.15
CA HIS A 204 7.11 -1.88 -15.75
C HIS A 204 7.44 -0.98 -14.55
N VAL A 205 8.07 -1.57 -13.55
CA VAL A 205 8.80 -0.88 -12.48
C VAL A 205 10.17 -1.54 -12.35
N GLY A 206 11.24 -0.77 -12.44
CA GLY A 206 12.60 -1.30 -12.29
C GLY A 206 13.63 -0.18 -12.29
N LEU A 207 14.83 -0.48 -11.79
CA LEU A 207 15.97 0.44 -11.74
C LEU A 207 16.57 0.68 -13.12
N LEU A 208 16.49 -0.31 -13.99
CA LEU A 208 17.02 -0.24 -15.35
C LEU A 208 15.91 0.05 -16.35
N PRO A 209 16.09 1.00 -17.27
CA PRO A 209 15.08 1.34 -18.25
C PRO A 209 14.88 0.20 -19.25
N ILE A 210 13.65 0.08 -19.76
CA ILE A 210 13.31 -0.80 -20.87
C ILE A 210 14.10 -0.36 -22.11
N GLN A 211 14.70 -1.32 -22.82
CA GLN A 211 15.52 -1.07 -24.01
C GLN A 211 14.89 -1.57 -25.32
N ASP A 212 13.89 -2.44 -25.26
CA ASP A 212 13.20 -2.99 -26.44
C ASP A 212 11.70 -2.68 -26.36
N LYS A 213 11.13 -2.23 -27.50
CA LYS A 213 9.74 -1.84 -27.62
C LYS A 213 8.74 -2.94 -27.24
N ASN A 214 9.10 -4.22 -27.42
CA ASN A 214 8.22 -5.34 -27.07
C ASN A 214 8.01 -5.49 -25.57
N PHE A 215 8.89 -4.93 -24.75
CA PHE A 215 8.79 -4.89 -23.29
C PHE A 215 8.10 -3.60 -22.79
N ALA A 216 7.89 -2.62 -23.68
CA ALA A 216 7.26 -1.34 -23.34
C ALA A 216 5.73 -1.49 -23.28
N LEU A 217 5.21 -2.00 -22.15
CA LEU A 217 3.82 -2.41 -21.98
C LEU A 217 3.20 -1.75 -20.74
N ALA A 218 1.95 -1.26 -20.88
CA ALA A 218 1.04 -1.01 -19.76
C ALA A 218 -0.39 -1.37 -20.18
N PHE A 219 -1.03 -2.30 -19.45
CA PHE A 219 -2.37 -2.80 -19.77
C PHE A 219 -3.10 -3.36 -18.54
N LEU A 220 -4.40 -3.55 -18.69
CA LEU A 220 -5.24 -4.32 -17.75
C LEU A 220 -5.64 -5.65 -18.40
N ILE A 221 -5.65 -6.72 -17.61
CA ILE A 221 -6.06 -8.05 -18.10
C ILE A 221 -7.00 -8.70 -17.10
N PRO A 222 -8.13 -9.33 -17.53
CA PRO A 222 -8.98 -10.11 -16.65
C PRO A 222 -8.20 -11.24 -15.98
N THR A 223 -8.46 -11.46 -14.70
CA THR A 223 -7.78 -12.49 -13.91
C THR A 223 -8.01 -13.90 -14.46
N ASN A 224 -9.16 -14.12 -15.11
CA ASN A 224 -9.56 -15.38 -15.74
C ASN A 224 -9.22 -15.49 -17.24
N ALA A 225 -8.44 -14.54 -17.79
CA ALA A 225 -8.09 -14.60 -19.21
C ALA A 225 -7.32 -15.89 -19.55
N PRO A 226 -7.62 -16.55 -20.68
CA PRO A 226 -6.91 -17.75 -21.10
C PRO A 226 -5.41 -17.54 -21.18
N GLY A 227 -4.63 -18.42 -20.53
CA GLY A 227 -3.17 -18.31 -20.42
C GLY A 227 -2.66 -17.58 -19.18
N ILE A 228 -3.52 -16.90 -18.42
CA ILE A 228 -3.17 -16.37 -17.11
C ILE A 228 -3.12 -17.51 -16.07
N LYS A 229 -2.03 -17.56 -15.31
CA LYS A 229 -1.84 -18.51 -14.20
C LYS A 229 -1.24 -17.81 -13.01
N PHE A 230 -1.68 -18.19 -11.81
CA PHE A 230 -1.13 -17.72 -10.55
C PHE A 230 -0.56 -18.88 -9.75
N ILE A 231 0.66 -18.72 -9.24
CA ILE A 231 1.23 -19.65 -8.25
C ILE A 231 1.32 -18.89 -6.94
N GLY A 232 0.40 -19.20 -6.01
CA GLY A 232 0.32 -18.58 -4.69
C GLY A 232 1.39 -19.09 -3.73
N ARG A 233 1.86 -18.20 -2.84
CA ARG A 233 2.65 -18.62 -1.68
C ARG A 233 1.78 -19.35 -0.66
N VAL A 234 2.43 -19.92 0.37
CA VAL A 234 1.72 -20.49 1.52
C VAL A 234 0.67 -19.52 2.07
N SER A 235 -0.57 -20.00 2.31
CA SER A 235 -1.64 -19.19 2.88
C SER A 235 -1.53 -19.14 4.40
N ASN A 236 -1.48 -17.93 4.96
CA ASN A 236 -1.57 -17.73 6.41
C ASN A 236 -2.99 -18.04 6.91
N GLU A 237 -4.02 -17.78 6.11
CA GLU A 237 -5.42 -18.10 6.45
C GLU A 237 -5.61 -19.60 6.65
N GLN A 238 -5.20 -20.42 5.68
CA GLN A 238 -5.31 -21.88 5.77
C GLN A 238 -4.45 -22.42 6.90
N ARG A 239 -3.24 -21.90 7.08
CA ARG A 239 -2.35 -22.28 8.15
C ARG A 239 -2.94 -21.97 9.53
N ALA A 240 -3.52 -20.79 9.71
CA ALA A 240 -4.23 -20.43 10.94
C ALA A 240 -5.37 -21.39 11.25
N ALA A 241 -6.12 -21.84 10.25
CA ALA A 241 -7.20 -22.81 10.41
C ALA A 241 -6.73 -24.22 10.80
N VAL A 242 -5.49 -24.59 10.41
CA VAL A 242 -4.87 -25.88 10.79
C VAL A 242 -4.26 -25.82 12.20
N LEU A 243 -3.58 -24.72 12.54
CA LEU A 243 -2.83 -24.57 13.78
C LEU A 243 -3.68 -24.17 14.98
N GLY A 244 -4.83 -23.51 14.74
CA GLY A 244 -5.66 -22.98 15.82
C GLY A 244 -7.06 -22.60 15.38
N SER A 245 -7.54 -21.52 15.94
CA SER A 245 -8.87 -20.97 15.70
C SER A 245 -8.79 -19.45 15.48
N PRO A 246 -9.90 -18.78 15.12
CA PRO A 246 -9.93 -17.32 15.07
C PRO A 246 -9.60 -16.63 16.40
N PHE A 247 -9.74 -17.32 17.54
CA PHE A 247 -9.25 -16.82 18.82
C PHE A 247 -7.72 -16.81 18.91
N ASP A 248 -7.08 -17.82 18.29
CA ASP A 248 -5.62 -17.99 18.32
C ASP A 248 -4.91 -17.14 17.27
N TYR A 249 -5.55 -16.98 16.09
CA TYR A 249 -5.01 -16.27 14.91
C TYR A 249 -6.06 -15.35 14.28
N PRO A 250 -6.47 -14.27 14.97
CA PRO A 250 -7.65 -13.47 14.55
C PRO A 250 -7.43 -12.61 13.30
N LEU A 251 -6.18 -12.24 12.98
CA LEU A 251 -5.83 -11.48 11.78
C LEU A 251 -5.45 -12.40 10.63
N SER A 252 -4.54 -13.35 10.87
CA SER A 252 -4.08 -14.34 9.89
C SER A 252 -5.23 -15.07 9.23
N SER A 253 -6.26 -15.42 10.02
CA SER A 253 -7.41 -16.21 9.57
C SER A 253 -8.37 -15.49 8.61
N ARG A 254 -8.18 -14.18 8.34
CA ARG A 254 -9.13 -13.39 7.53
C ARG A 254 -8.58 -12.18 6.79
N LEU A 255 -7.28 -11.90 6.92
CA LEU A 255 -6.65 -10.71 6.32
C LEU A 255 -5.36 -11.06 5.56
N ASP A 256 -5.26 -12.30 5.06
CA ASP A 256 -4.09 -12.79 4.34
C ASP A 256 -4.08 -12.29 2.89
N GLU A 257 -3.28 -11.29 2.62
CA GLU A 257 -2.99 -10.85 1.26
C GLU A 257 -1.99 -11.82 0.61
N ASN A 258 -2.49 -12.92 0.02
CA ASN A 258 -1.64 -13.92 -0.60
C ASN A 258 -0.89 -13.34 -1.80
N ASP A 259 0.43 -13.50 -1.82
CA ASP A 259 1.30 -13.06 -2.91
C ASP A 259 1.50 -14.20 -3.90
N ALA A 260 1.54 -13.89 -5.19
CA ALA A 260 1.64 -14.89 -6.25
C ALA A 260 2.69 -14.54 -7.30
N ILE A 261 3.19 -15.57 -7.98
CA ILE A 261 3.83 -15.44 -9.29
C ILE A 261 2.71 -15.33 -10.31
N PHE A 262 2.72 -14.27 -11.11
CA PHE A 262 1.78 -14.00 -12.19
C PHE A 262 2.41 -14.41 -13.51
N ILE A 263 1.84 -15.39 -14.18
CA ILE A 263 2.34 -15.96 -15.42
C ILE A 263 1.38 -15.61 -16.56
N MET A 264 1.94 -15.17 -17.66
CA MET A 264 1.28 -14.94 -18.93
C MET A 264 1.85 -15.92 -19.94
N ASP A 265 1.05 -16.91 -20.33
CA ASP A 265 1.40 -17.99 -21.26
C ASP A 265 0.65 -17.76 -22.58
N ASP A 266 1.25 -17.00 -23.50
CA ASP A 266 0.68 -16.57 -24.77
C ASP A 266 -0.72 -15.93 -24.64
N VAL A 267 -0.85 -14.96 -23.71
CA VAL A 267 -2.11 -14.31 -23.37
C VAL A 267 -2.47 -13.26 -24.41
N LEU A 268 -3.70 -13.29 -24.91
CA LEU A 268 -4.25 -12.19 -25.71
C LEU A 268 -4.69 -11.04 -24.78
N VAL A 269 -4.05 -9.89 -24.91
CA VAL A 269 -4.49 -8.62 -24.31
C VAL A 269 -5.26 -7.85 -25.39
N PRO A 270 -6.58 -7.67 -25.25
CA PRO A 270 -7.36 -6.91 -26.22
C PRO A 270 -6.91 -5.45 -26.32
N TRP A 271 -7.03 -4.85 -27.50
CA TRP A 271 -6.60 -3.47 -27.72
C TRP A 271 -7.26 -2.46 -26.78
N GLU A 272 -8.52 -2.66 -26.41
CA GLU A 272 -9.27 -1.82 -25.48
C GLU A 272 -8.72 -1.83 -24.04
N ASN A 273 -7.85 -2.77 -23.71
CA ASN A 273 -7.20 -2.90 -22.41
C ASN A 273 -5.76 -2.36 -22.38
N VAL A 274 -5.24 -1.90 -23.51
CA VAL A 274 -3.88 -1.40 -23.66
C VAL A 274 -3.82 0.11 -23.38
N PHE A 275 -2.85 0.53 -22.61
CA PHE A 275 -2.56 1.95 -22.31
C PHE A 275 -1.22 2.41 -22.90
N VAL A 276 -0.22 1.53 -22.90
CA VAL A 276 1.09 1.77 -23.52
C VAL A 276 1.53 0.50 -24.23
N TYR A 277 1.95 0.64 -25.48
CA TYR A 277 2.58 -0.43 -26.25
C TYR A 277 3.63 0.14 -27.20
N GLY A 278 4.86 -0.40 -27.13
CA GLY A 278 5.97 -0.06 -28.04
C GLY A 278 6.59 1.33 -27.83
N ASP A 279 6.07 2.15 -26.93
CA ASP A 279 6.56 3.49 -26.61
C ASP A 279 7.49 3.43 -25.39
N LEU A 280 8.81 3.46 -25.65
CA LEU A 280 9.84 3.38 -24.62
C LEU A 280 9.83 4.58 -23.66
N ASP A 281 9.57 5.80 -24.18
CA ASP A 281 9.50 6.99 -23.34
C ASP A 281 8.35 6.92 -22.34
N LYS A 282 7.15 6.58 -22.82
CA LYS A 282 5.98 6.43 -21.95
C LYS A 282 6.13 5.30 -20.95
N ALA A 283 6.68 4.15 -21.37
CA ALA A 283 6.85 3.01 -20.47
C ALA A 283 7.88 3.31 -19.38
N ASN A 284 9.00 3.95 -19.70
CA ASN A 284 10.04 4.31 -18.74
C ASN A 284 9.65 5.51 -17.86
N SER A 285 8.83 6.43 -18.35
CA SER A 285 8.36 7.60 -17.60
C SER A 285 6.95 7.42 -17.02
N PHE A 286 6.39 6.21 -17.05
CA PHE A 286 5.01 5.93 -16.63
C PHE A 286 4.74 6.43 -15.20
N PHE A 287 5.56 6.03 -14.23
CA PHE A 287 5.31 6.36 -12.81
C PHE A 287 5.37 7.86 -12.52
N PRO A 288 6.38 8.63 -12.96
CA PRO A 288 6.42 10.07 -12.70
C PRO A 288 5.35 10.87 -13.47
N ARG A 289 4.87 10.38 -14.65
CA ARG A 289 3.97 11.14 -15.52
C ARG A 289 2.50 10.73 -15.45
N SER A 290 2.20 9.54 -14.97
CA SER A 290 0.82 9.02 -14.93
C SER A 290 -0.05 9.62 -13.82
N GLY A 291 0.55 10.28 -12.81
CA GLY A 291 -0.16 10.74 -11.61
C GLY A 291 -0.38 9.64 -10.56
N PHE A 292 0.06 8.41 -10.83
CA PHE A 292 -0.13 7.29 -9.93
C PHE A 292 0.65 7.43 -8.61
N VAL A 293 1.91 7.92 -8.67
CA VAL A 293 2.80 7.95 -7.50
C VAL A 293 2.24 8.77 -6.34
N PRO A 294 1.84 10.06 -6.50
CA PRO A 294 1.31 10.83 -5.38
C PRO A 294 0.05 10.22 -4.77
N ARG A 295 -0.79 9.62 -5.61
CA ARG A 295 -2.04 8.99 -5.16
C ARG A 295 -1.76 7.71 -4.37
N PHE A 296 -0.86 6.83 -4.81
CA PHE A 296 -0.56 5.64 -4.01
C PHE A 296 0.18 5.97 -2.71
N GLN A 297 0.94 7.06 -2.67
CA GLN A 297 1.54 7.60 -1.44
C GLN A 297 0.46 8.00 -0.44
N LEU A 298 -0.55 8.76 -0.87
CA LEU A 298 -1.67 9.15 -0.02
C LEU A 298 -2.41 7.92 0.53
N HIS A 299 -2.74 6.95 -0.34
CA HIS A 299 -3.41 5.71 0.07
C HIS A 299 -2.58 4.93 1.09
N GLY A 300 -1.31 4.68 0.79
CA GLY A 300 -0.42 3.91 1.64
C GLY A 300 -0.19 4.56 3.01
N CYS A 301 0.04 5.87 3.03
CA CYS A 301 0.23 6.64 4.26
C CYS A 301 -1.01 6.62 5.15
N THR A 302 -2.20 6.89 4.56
CA THR A 302 -3.47 6.90 5.29
C THR A 302 -3.79 5.51 5.87
N ARG A 303 -3.64 4.45 5.05
CA ARG A 303 -3.85 3.07 5.50
C ARG A 303 -2.86 2.69 6.62
N LEU A 304 -1.57 3.08 6.50
CA LEU A 304 -0.58 2.84 7.55
C LEU A 304 -0.95 3.59 8.84
N ALA A 305 -1.38 4.85 8.75
CA ALA A 305 -1.83 5.61 9.90
C ALA A 305 -2.98 4.91 10.65
N VAL A 306 -3.98 4.39 9.93
CA VAL A 306 -5.06 3.57 10.52
C VAL A 306 -4.53 2.28 11.17
N LYS A 307 -3.57 1.61 10.54
CA LYS A 307 -2.93 0.41 11.11
C LYS A 307 -2.20 0.76 12.42
N LEU A 308 -1.53 1.91 12.46
CA LEU A 308 -0.88 2.39 13.68
C LEU A 308 -1.87 2.80 14.78
N ASP A 309 -3.07 3.31 14.43
CA ASP A 309 -4.15 3.51 15.42
C ASP A 309 -4.50 2.19 16.12
N PHE A 310 -4.70 1.12 15.32
CA PHE A 310 -5.03 -0.19 15.84
C PHE A 310 -3.92 -0.77 16.72
N ILE A 311 -2.68 -0.73 16.25
CA ILE A 311 -1.51 -1.25 16.96
C ILE A 311 -1.25 -0.46 18.25
N THR A 312 -1.37 0.87 18.23
CA THR A 312 -1.27 1.71 19.44
C THR A 312 -2.30 1.32 20.48
N GLY A 313 -3.55 1.09 20.04
CA GLY A 313 -4.63 0.63 20.93
C GLY A 313 -4.31 -0.73 21.56
N LEU A 314 -3.73 -1.66 20.79
CA LEU A 314 -3.30 -2.97 21.32
C LEU A 314 -2.19 -2.83 22.37
N LEU A 315 -1.19 -1.97 22.14
CA LEU A 315 -0.11 -1.71 23.09
C LEU A 315 -0.62 -1.12 24.41
N ILE A 316 -1.52 -0.12 24.33
CA ILE A 316 -2.15 0.48 25.51
C ILE A 316 -2.88 -0.59 26.32
N LYS A 317 -3.77 -1.37 25.68
CA LYS A 317 -4.50 -2.44 26.35
C LYS A 317 -3.59 -3.53 26.93
N ALA A 318 -2.50 -3.89 26.25
CA ALA A 318 -1.55 -4.90 26.71
C ALA A 318 -0.84 -4.45 27.99
N THR A 319 -0.45 -3.18 28.06
CA THR A 319 0.21 -2.61 29.25
C THR A 319 -0.74 -2.41 30.43
N GLU A 320 -2.01 -2.07 30.18
CA GLU A 320 -3.06 -2.02 31.19
C GLU A 320 -3.34 -3.40 31.79
N ILE A 321 -3.53 -4.41 30.95
CA ILE A 321 -3.78 -5.79 31.38
C ILE A 321 -2.57 -6.38 32.11
N ALA A 322 -1.35 -5.99 31.75
CA ALA A 322 -0.13 -6.38 32.46
C ALA A 322 0.07 -5.61 33.79
N GLY A 323 -0.68 -4.52 34.04
CA GLY A 323 -0.50 -3.65 35.21
C GLY A 323 0.75 -2.78 35.16
N THR A 324 1.36 -2.62 33.96
CA THR A 324 2.62 -1.89 33.77
C THR A 324 2.42 -0.49 33.19
N ARG A 325 1.19 -0.12 32.80
CA ARG A 325 0.85 1.13 32.10
C ARG A 325 1.38 2.39 32.78
N GLY A 326 1.42 2.42 34.13
CA GLY A 326 1.88 3.56 34.91
C GLY A 326 3.40 3.60 35.14
N TYR A 327 4.17 2.68 34.60
CA TYR A 327 5.63 2.75 34.71
C TYR A 327 6.19 3.79 33.74
N ARG A 328 7.00 4.71 34.23
CA ARG A 328 7.57 5.84 33.47
C ARG A 328 8.21 5.38 32.13
N GLY A 329 8.95 4.28 32.13
CA GLY A 329 9.57 3.73 30.92
C GLY A 329 8.54 3.21 29.92
N VAL A 330 7.44 2.60 30.40
CA VAL A 330 6.34 2.13 29.56
C VAL A 330 5.57 3.32 28.96
N GLU A 331 5.34 4.36 29.75
CA GLU A 331 4.72 5.60 29.27
C GLU A 331 5.54 6.27 28.16
N ALA A 332 6.86 6.30 28.32
CA ALA A 332 7.76 6.83 27.32
C ALA A 332 7.70 6.02 26.01
N ASN A 333 7.70 4.68 26.08
CA ASN A 333 7.60 3.81 24.92
C ASN A 333 6.24 3.97 24.19
N ILE A 334 5.14 4.09 24.91
CA ILE A 334 3.81 4.39 24.34
C ILE A 334 3.82 5.76 23.67
N GLY A 335 4.44 6.78 24.31
CA GLY A 335 4.59 8.12 23.76
C GLY A 335 5.34 8.12 22.41
N GLU A 336 6.38 7.29 22.29
CA GLU A 336 7.11 7.13 21.03
C GLU A 336 6.21 6.52 19.93
N VAL A 337 5.45 5.46 20.25
CA VAL A 337 4.51 4.86 19.29
C VAL A 337 3.44 5.86 18.85
N ILE A 338 2.90 6.65 19.78
CA ILE A 338 1.95 7.74 19.48
C ILE A 338 2.60 8.78 18.55
N THR A 339 3.87 9.11 18.76
CA THR A 339 4.58 10.07 17.90
C THR A 339 4.70 9.56 16.47
N TRP A 340 5.08 8.30 16.26
CA TRP A 340 5.11 7.70 14.94
C TRP A 340 3.72 7.67 14.27
N ARG A 341 2.70 7.28 15.02
CA ARG A 341 1.30 7.33 14.57
C ARG A 341 0.91 8.74 14.11
N ASN A 342 1.19 9.76 14.93
CA ASN A 342 0.85 11.16 14.63
C ASN A 342 1.62 11.67 13.40
N THR A 343 2.87 11.25 13.23
CA THR A 343 3.68 11.58 12.04
C THR A 343 2.99 11.07 10.77
N MET A 344 2.51 9.81 10.74
CA MET A 344 1.82 9.26 9.57
C MET A 344 0.50 10.00 9.28
N TRP A 345 -0.29 10.33 10.30
CA TRP A 345 -1.49 11.14 10.11
C TRP A 345 -1.17 12.56 9.62
N GLY A 346 -0.15 13.20 10.19
CA GLY A 346 0.30 14.53 9.76
C GLY A 346 0.75 14.56 8.31
N LEU A 347 1.48 13.54 7.84
CA LEU A 347 1.88 13.42 6.44
C LEU A 347 0.68 13.16 5.52
N SER A 348 -0.24 12.30 5.93
CA SER A 348 -1.48 12.04 5.19
C SER A 348 -2.33 13.30 5.06
N ASP A 349 -2.44 14.07 6.13
CA ASP A 349 -3.16 15.35 6.16
C ASP A 349 -2.50 16.38 5.25
N ALA A 350 -1.18 16.56 5.37
CA ALA A 350 -0.43 17.49 4.53
C ALA A 350 -0.55 17.16 3.03
N MET A 351 -0.50 15.86 2.64
CA MET A 351 -0.73 15.44 1.25
C MET A 351 -2.10 15.83 0.74
N ALA A 352 -3.13 15.75 1.56
CA ALA A 352 -4.51 16.04 1.16
C ALA A 352 -4.85 17.54 1.16
N THR A 353 -4.34 18.30 2.15
CA THR A 353 -4.67 19.72 2.36
C THR A 353 -3.81 20.67 1.54
N SER A 354 -2.66 20.21 1.04
CA SER A 354 -1.75 21.01 0.21
C SER A 354 -1.49 20.33 -1.13
N PRO A 355 -2.55 20.16 -1.96
CA PRO A 355 -2.44 19.50 -3.25
C PRO A 355 -1.65 20.31 -4.26
N GLU A 356 -1.10 19.63 -5.26
CA GLU A 356 -0.42 20.23 -6.38
C GLU A 356 -1.33 20.30 -7.62
N PRO A 357 -1.34 21.41 -8.36
CA PRO A 357 -2.05 21.51 -9.64
C PRO A 357 -1.60 20.44 -10.63
N TRP A 358 -2.55 19.86 -11.35
CA TRP A 358 -2.28 18.85 -12.35
C TRP A 358 -3.07 19.11 -13.64
N THR A 359 -2.91 18.23 -14.64
CA THR A 359 -3.53 18.36 -15.95
C THR A 359 -5.06 18.47 -15.87
N GLY A 360 -5.69 19.19 -16.80
CA GLY A 360 -7.15 19.27 -16.93
C GLY A 360 -7.87 19.95 -15.76
N GLY A 361 -7.17 20.72 -14.93
CA GLY A 361 -7.73 21.36 -13.74
C GLY A 361 -7.99 20.42 -12.58
N PHE A 362 -7.37 19.25 -12.60
CA PHE A 362 -7.31 18.32 -11.48
C PHE A 362 -6.15 18.65 -10.55
N VAL A 363 -6.13 18.00 -9.39
CA VAL A 363 -5.03 18.12 -8.42
C VAL A 363 -4.52 16.73 -8.02
N LEU A 364 -3.25 16.69 -7.64
CA LEU A 364 -2.62 15.53 -7.04
C LEU A 364 -2.29 15.80 -5.57
N PRO A 365 -2.19 14.76 -4.73
CA PRO A 365 -1.65 14.89 -3.38
C PRO A 365 -0.28 15.56 -3.37
N GLY A 366 0.01 16.36 -2.33
CA GLY A 366 1.29 17.05 -2.19
C GLY A 366 2.48 16.09 -2.27
N SER A 367 3.43 16.37 -3.15
CA SER A 367 4.56 15.47 -3.44
C SER A 367 5.62 15.46 -2.33
N GLU A 368 5.87 16.59 -1.67
CA GLU A 368 6.85 16.70 -0.59
C GLU A 368 6.50 15.83 0.63
N PRO A 369 5.29 15.93 1.22
CA PRO A 369 4.90 15.03 2.30
C PRO A 369 4.77 13.58 1.82
N GLY A 370 4.45 13.33 0.54
CA GLY A 370 4.47 12.00 -0.07
C GLY A 370 5.87 11.40 -0.11
N ALA A 371 6.87 12.17 -0.52
CA ALA A 371 8.27 11.75 -0.51
C ALA A 371 8.78 11.48 0.92
N ALA A 372 8.38 12.33 1.89
CA ALA A 372 8.70 12.11 3.30
C ALA A 372 8.08 10.80 3.83
N TYR A 373 6.81 10.52 3.48
CA TYR A 373 6.18 9.25 3.83
C TYR A 373 6.94 8.04 3.29
N HIS A 374 7.41 8.09 2.04
CA HIS A 374 8.16 6.97 1.44
C HIS A 374 9.42 6.61 2.23
N VAL A 375 10.09 7.61 2.83
CA VAL A 375 11.28 7.39 3.66
C VAL A 375 10.91 7.00 5.09
N LEU A 376 9.94 7.69 5.70
CA LEU A 376 9.59 7.52 7.11
C LEU A 376 8.63 6.36 7.39
N GLY A 377 7.77 5.99 6.43
CA GLY A 377 6.80 4.91 6.62
C GLY A 377 7.43 3.55 6.94
N PRO A 378 8.45 3.10 6.16
CA PRO A 378 9.20 1.89 6.49
C PRO A 378 9.82 1.93 7.90
N GLU A 379 10.45 3.03 8.26
CA GLU A 379 11.07 3.21 9.59
C GLU A 379 10.03 3.22 10.70
N ALA A 380 8.89 3.90 10.51
CA ALA A 380 7.82 3.98 11.50
C ALA A 380 7.32 2.58 11.93
N TYR A 381 7.09 1.70 10.96
CA TYR A 381 6.58 0.37 11.27
C TYR A 381 7.60 -0.48 12.06
N VAL A 382 8.88 -0.43 11.67
CA VAL A 382 9.96 -1.14 12.37
C VAL A 382 10.10 -0.63 13.81
N GLN A 383 10.11 0.69 14.02
CA GLN A 383 10.22 1.30 15.35
C GLN A 383 9.02 0.94 16.23
N VAL A 384 7.80 1.05 15.68
CA VAL A 384 6.58 0.71 16.43
C VAL A 384 6.58 -0.77 16.84
N LYS A 385 6.93 -1.69 15.92
CA LYS A 385 7.05 -3.12 16.23
C LYS A 385 8.08 -3.37 17.33
N HIS A 386 9.27 -2.78 17.22
CA HIS A 386 10.32 -2.88 18.23
C HIS A 386 9.86 -2.40 19.62
N GLN A 387 9.15 -1.28 19.68
CA GLN A 387 8.60 -0.78 20.95
C GLN A 387 7.57 -1.72 21.57
N ILE A 388 6.75 -2.39 20.75
CA ILE A 388 5.80 -3.41 21.21
C ILE A 388 6.55 -4.60 21.82
N GLU A 389 7.50 -5.17 21.09
CA GLU A 389 8.28 -6.34 21.51
C GLU A 389 9.05 -6.04 22.81
N LYS A 390 9.69 -4.89 22.90
CA LYS A 390 10.42 -4.43 24.06
C LYS A 390 9.53 -4.19 25.28
N THR A 391 8.32 -3.64 25.08
CA THR A 391 7.42 -3.23 26.17
C THR A 391 6.59 -4.38 26.70
N VAL A 392 6.05 -5.22 25.82
CA VAL A 392 5.19 -6.38 26.16
C VAL A 392 6.02 -7.61 26.46
N ALA A 393 7.19 -7.73 25.83
CA ALA A 393 8.22 -8.75 26.08
C ALA A 393 7.67 -10.19 26.08
N SER A 394 8.07 -11.00 27.05
CA SER A 394 7.70 -12.41 27.18
C SER A 394 6.19 -12.66 27.32
N SER A 395 5.39 -11.64 27.65
CA SER A 395 3.93 -11.77 27.68
C SER A 395 3.34 -12.16 26.35
N LEU A 396 4.04 -11.91 25.23
CA LEU A 396 3.64 -12.32 23.88
C LEU A 396 3.78 -13.83 23.64
N ILE A 397 4.71 -14.51 24.32
CA ILE A 397 4.98 -15.93 24.15
C ILE A 397 4.54 -16.79 25.33
N TYR A 398 4.20 -16.15 26.45
CA TYR A 398 3.68 -16.81 27.66
C TYR A 398 2.18 -17.01 27.53
N LEU A 399 1.77 -17.92 26.63
CA LEU A 399 0.39 -18.19 26.28
C LEU A 399 0.15 -19.70 26.15
N ASN A 400 -1.07 -20.14 26.44
CA ASN A 400 -1.50 -21.51 26.19
C ASN A 400 -1.60 -21.78 24.66
N SER A 401 -1.44 -23.05 24.29
CA SER A 401 -1.29 -23.48 22.90
C SER A 401 -2.51 -23.19 22.03
N HIS A 402 -3.72 -23.42 22.58
CA HIS A 402 -4.97 -23.36 21.83
C HIS A 402 -6.14 -22.88 22.70
N ALA A 403 -7.12 -22.24 22.11
CA ALA A 403 -8.36 -21.83 22.78
C ALA A 403 -9.08 -23.00 23.49
N ARG A 404 -8.94 -24.23 22.96
CA ARG A 404 -9.50 -25.44 23.55
C ARG A 404 -9.00 -25.75 24.96
N ASP A 405 -7.81 -25.27 25.32
CA ASP A 405 -7.25 -25.48 26.68
C ASP A 405 -8.18 -24.90 27.76
N PHE A 406 -8.91 -23.82 27.42
CA PHE A 406 -9.92 -23.24 28.31
C PHE A 406 -11.18 -24.10 28.49
N ALA A 407 -11.43 -25.08 27.63
CA ALA A 407 -12.55 -26.02 27.73
C ALA A 407 -12.18 -27.28 28.53
N VAL A 408 -10.92 -27.48 28.89
CA VAL A 408 -10.43 -28.63 29.68
C VAL A 408 -10.49 -28.26 31.18
N PRO A 409 -11.36 -28.87 31.99
CA PRO A 409 -11.55 -28.49 33.40
C PRO A 409 -10.25 -28.58 34.22
N GLU A 410 -9.42 -29.56 33.98
CA GLU A 410 -8.14 -29.77 34.66
C GLU A 410 -7.14 -28.66 34.38
N LEU A 411 -7.16 -28.05 33.20
CA LEU A 411 -6.32 -26.94 32.79
C LEU A 411 -6.93 -25.60 33.19
N ARG A 412 -8.25 -25.48 33.04
CA ARG A 412 -9.00 -24.23 33.25
C ARG A 412 -8.68 -23.56 34.58
N LYS A 413 -8.65 -24.32 35.68
CA LYS A 413 -8.34 -23.81 37.02
C LYS A 413 -6.94 -23.17 37.10
N TYR A 414 -5.97 -23.72 36.37
CA TYR A 414 -4.59 -23.19 36.36
C TYR A 414 -4.50 -21.97 35.44
N LEU A 415 -5.16 -22.00 34.28
CA LEU A 415 -5.21 -20.87 33.37
C LEU A 415 -5.86 -19.66 34.05
N ASP A 416 -7.02 -19.83 34.68
CA ASP A 416 -7.72 -18.76 35.39
C ASP A 416 -6.89 -18.17 36.56
N LEU A 417 -6.03 -18.99 37.18
CA LEU A 417 -5.17 -18.54 38.27
C LEU A 417 -3.88 -17.87 37.78
N TYR A 418 -3.15 -18.49 36.82
CA TYR A 418 -1.78 -18.12 36.49
C TYR A 418 -1.62 -17.26 35.24
N VAL A 419 -2.63 -17.21 34.33
CA VAL A 419 -2.56 -16.36 33.12
C VAL A 419 -3.60 -15.24 33.10
N ARG A 420 -4.28 -14.96 34.21
CA ARG A 420 -5.16 -13.81 34.34
C ARG A 420 -4.41 -12.49 34.21
N GLY A 421 -5.13 -11.43 33.87
CA GLY A 421 -4.60 -10.08 33.82
C GLY A 421 -4.65 -9.37 35.18
N SER A 422 -4.07 -8.18 35.22
CA SER A 422 -4.16 -7.25 36.34
C SER A 422 -5.56 -6.67 36.48
N GLY A 423 -5.91 -6.12 37.64
CA GLY A 423 -7.18 -5.40 37.84
C GLY A 423 -8.45 -6.26 37.68
N GLY A 424 -8.35 -7.58 37.87
CA GLY A 424 -9.49 -8.48 37.75
C GLY A 424 -9.81 -8.94 36.31
N VAL A 425 -8.96 -8.63 35.34
CA VAL A 425 -9.12 -9.10 33.95
C VAL A 425 -8.97 -10.63 33.89
N SER A 426 -9.92 -11.31 33.28
CA SER A 426 -9.93 -12.75 33.18
C SER A 426 -8.76 -13.30 32.33
N ALA A 427 -8.39 -14.56 32.56
CA ALA A 427 -7.40 -15.24 31.75
C ALA A 427 -7.78 -15.28 30.26
N VAL A 428 -9.07 -15.49 29.95
CA VAL A 428 -9.56 -15.52 28.57
C VAL A 428 -9.36 -14.16 27.89
N GLU A 429 -9.70 -13.06 28.54
CA GLU A 429 -9.53 -11.71 27.98
C GLU A 429 -8.06 -11.37 27.79
N ARG A 430 -7.21 -11.68 28.78
CA ARG A 430 -5.76 -11.45 28.63
C ARG A 430 -5.19 -12.26 27.47
N VAL A 431 -5.46 -13.56 27.41
CA VAL A 431 -4.92 -14.43 26.36
C VAL A 431 -5.46 -14.00 24.98
N LYS A 432 -6.74 -13.64 24.88
CA LYS A 432 -7.33 -13.13 23.64
C LYS A 432 -6.57 -11.90 23.11
N LEU A 433 -6.26 -10.95 23.97
CA LEU A 433 -5.52 -9.75 23.59
C LEU A 433 -4.09 -10.08 23.19
N MET A 434 -3.39 -10.89 23.99
CA MET A 434 -1.98 -11.22 23.70
C MET A 434 -1.83 -12.05 22.42
N LYS A 435 -2.77 -12.96 22.14
CA LYS A 435 -2.80 -13.69 20.86
C LYS A 435 -3.08 -12.78 19.68
N LEU A 436 -3.97 -11.79 19.82
CA LEU A 436 -4.21 -10.79 18.79
C LEU A 436 -2.94 -9.96 18.52
N LEU A 437 -2.27 -9.53 19.58
CA LEU A 437 -1.03 -8.75 19.45
C LEU A 437 0.11 -9.61 18.87
N TRP A 438 0.23 -10.88 19.29
CA TRP A 438 1.20 -11.81 18.72
C TRP A 438 0.92 -12.08 17.24
N ASP A 439 -0.33 -12.28 16.86
CA ASP A 439 -0.71 -12.47 15.45
C ASP A 439 -0.37 -11.24 14.60
N ALA A 440 -0.49 -10.04 15.18
CA ALA A 440 -0.12 -8.79 14.51
C ALA A 440 1.39 -8.65 14.25
N VAL A 441 2.27 -9.08 15.19
CA VAL A 441 3.69 -8.72 15.12
C VAL A 441 4.65 -9.90 15.12
N GLY A 442 4.24 -11.08 15.64
CA GLY A 442 5.17 -12.20 15.93
C GLY A 442 4.97 -13.44 15.05
N THR A 443 3.83 -13.57 14.37
CA THR A 443 3.56 -14.72 13.47
C THR A 443 4.16 -14.50 12.09
N GLU A 444 4.14 -15.54 11.24
CA GLU A 444 4.51 -15.38 9.81
C GLU A 444 3.63 -14.35 9.09
N PHE A 445 2.36 -14.24 9.46
CA PHE A 445 1.48 -13.17 8.99
C PHE A 445 2.03 -11.79 9.40
N GLY A 446 2.38 -11.60 10.67
CA GLY A 446 2.98 -10.37 11.16
C GLY A 446 4.31 -10.05 10.46
N ALA A 447 5.18 -11.04 10.28
CA ALA A 447 6.45 -10.90 9.58
C ALA A 447 6.26 -10.55 8.08
N ARG A 448 5.29 -11.15 7.39
CA ARG A 448 4.94 -10.79 6.01
C ARG A 448 4.47 -9.32 5.94
N HIS A 449 3.68 -8.89 6.90
CA HIS A 449 3.21 -7.51 6.94
C HIS A 449 4.31 -6.50 7.30
N GLU A 450 5.27 -6.87 8.16
CA GLU A 450 6.47 -6.06 8.37
C GLU A 450 7.27 -5.91 7.08
N LEU A 451 7.55 -7.02 6.38
CA LEU A 451 8.24 -7.00 5.09
C LEU A 451 7.52 -6.13 4.07
N TYR A 452 6.18 -6.19 4.05
CA TYR A 452 5.35 -5.35 3.20
C TYR A 452 5.52 -3.86 3.50
N GLU A 453 5.44 -3.44 4.77
CA GLU A 453 5.58 -2.03 5.14
C GLU A 453 7.00 -1.52 4.87
N VAL A 454 8.02 -2.31 5.19
CA VAL A 454 9.44 -1.96 4.96
C VAL A 454 9.75 -1.80 3.48
N ASN A 455 9.15 -2.61 2.60
CA ASN A 455 9.44 -2.59 1.16
C ASN A 455 8.29 -2.03 0.32
N TYR A 456 7.31 -1.36 0.94
CA TYR A 456 6.13 -0.82 0.28
C TYR A 456 6.46 0.06 -0.93
N SER A 457 7.44 0.93 -0.78
CA SER A 457 7.86 1.92 -1.78
C SER A 457 8.98 1.43 -2.70
N GLY A 458 9.48 0.21 -2.53
CA GLY A 458 10.57 -0.37 -3.30
C GLY A 458 11.95 -0.19 -2.65
N SER A 459 12.99 0.04 -3.46
CA SER A 459 14.37 0.20 -2.97
C SER A 459 14.54 1.42 -2.07
N HIS A 460 15.04 1.22 -0.85
CA HIS A 460 15.30 2.29 0.12
C HIS A 460 16.29 3.35 -0.37
N GLU A 461 17.25 2.95 -1.19
CA GLU A 461 18.19 3.86 -1.81
C GLU A 461 17.47 4.75 -2.84
N GLU A 462 16.70 4.16 -3.72
CA GLU A 462 15.99 4.90 -4.77
C GLU A 462 14.93 5.85 -4.23
N ILE A 463 14.17 5.48 -3.21
CA ILE A 463 13.19 6.40 -2.61
C ILE A 463 13.86 7.63 -2.00
N ARG A 464 15.03 7.49 -1.36
CA ARG A 464 15.81 8.63 -0.86
C ARG A 464 16.39 9.47 -2.00
N ARG A 465 16.88 8.81 -3.04
CA ARG A 465 17.35 9.47 -4.25
C ARG A 465 16.25 10.24 -4.97
N PHE A 466 15.04 9.68 -5.05
CA PHE A 466 13.89 10.39 -5.63
C PHE A 466 13.49 11.64 -4.85
N ALA A 467 13.65 11.66 -3.53
CA ALA A 467 13.42 12.88 -2.74
C ALA A 467 14.41 14.00 -3.16
N LEU A 468 15.69 13.67 -3.36
CA LEU A 468 16.68 14.62 -3.88
C LEU A 468 16.32 15.09 -5.30
N LEU A 469 16.00 14.16 -6.20
CA LEU A 469 15.65 14.50 -7.58
C LEU A 469 14.40 15.38 -7.67
N GLY A 470 13.41 15.14 -6.79
CA GLY A 470 12.22 15.99 -6.65
C GLY A 470 12.57 17.41 -6.22
N ALA A 471 13.44 17.57 -5.24
CA ALA A 471 13.93 18.89 -4.81
C ALA A 471 14.69 19.64 -5.93
N VAL A 472 15.48 18.93 -6.72
CA VAL A 472 16.16 19.51 -7.90
C VAL A 472 15.13 19.94 -8.95
N ALA A 473 14.19 19.08 -9.30
CA ALA A 473 13.18 19.36 -10.32
C ALA A 473 12.24 20.53 -9.93
N SER A 474 11.93 20.70 -8.65
CA SER A 474 11.12 21.82 -8.13
C SER A 474 11.89 23.12 -7.93
N GLY A 475 13.22 23.13 -8.10
CA GLY A 475 14.11 24.27 -7.84
C GLY A 475 14.34 24.55 -6.34
N GLN A 476 13.86 23.71 -5.45
CA GLN A 476 14.11 23.83 -3.99
C GLN A 476 15.59 23.67 -3.66
N TYR A 477 16.24 22.73 -4.30
CA TYR A 477 17.67 22.48 -4.13
C TYR A 477 18.51 23.76 -4.30
N ASP A 478 18.26 24.54 -5.34
CA ASP A 478 18.98 25.78 -5.58
C ASP A 478 18.56 26.90 -4.61
N ARG A 479 17.29 26.96 -4.19
CA ARG A 479 16.83 27.88 -3.14
C ARG A 479 17.53 27.63 -1.80
N TRP A 480 17.68 26.36 -1.41
CA TRP A 480 18.40 26.03 -0.16
C TRP A 480 19.88 26.36 -0.22
N LYS A 481 20.54 26.14 -1.37
CA LYS A 481 21.93 26.57 -1.57
C LYS A 481 22.05 28.08 -1.49
N ALA A 482 21.21 28.82 -2.21
CA ALA A 482 21.21 30.28 -2.17
C ALA A 482 20.97 30.83 -0.76
N PHE A 483 20.13 30.15 0.06
CA PHE A 483 19.91 30.53 1.44
C PHE A 483 21.15 30.29 2.31
N ALA A 484 21.88 29.22 2.10
CA ALA A 484 23.18 28.99 2.77
C ALA A 484 24.22 30.00 2.30
N ASP A 485 24.30 30.26 0.98
CA ASP A 485 25.22 31.24 0.39
C ASP A 485 24.96 32.66 0.94
N SER A 486 23.70 33.03 1.22
CA SER A 486 23.38 34.33 1.81
C SER A 486 24.00 34.51 3.20
N CYS A 487 23.99 33.45 4.03
CA CYS A 487 24.68 33.49 5.32
C CYS A 487 26.21 33.57 5.15
N MET A 488 26.77 32.77 4.23
CA MET A 488 28.22 32.77 3.97
C MET A 488 28.72 34.10 3.40
N ALA A 489 27.84 34.88 2.77
CA ALA A 489 28.17 36.19 2.24
C ALA A 489 28.29 37.31 3.27
N GLU A 490 27.94 37.03 4.54
CA GLU A 490 27.96 38.03 5.62
C GLU A 490 29.30 38.09 6.37
N TYR A 491 30.22 37.15 6.13
CA TYR A 491 31.49 37.05 6.82
C TYR A 491 32.60 36.49 5.91
N ASP A 492 33.85 36.80 6.28
CA ASP A 492 35.06 36.22 5.71
C ASP A 492 36.12 35.92 6.79
N LEU A 493 37.35 35.67 6.37
CA LEU A 493 38.46 35.42 7.31
C LEU A 493 38.75 36.61 8.23
N GLY A 494 38.37 37.82 7.84
CA GLY A 494 38.52 39.04 8.61
C GLY A 494 37.40 39.31 9.62
N GLY A 495 36.32 38.53 9.58
CA GLY A 495 35.15 38.70 10.43
C GLY A 495 33.88 39.10 9.67
N TRP A 496 32.99 39.86 10.29
CA TRP A 496 31.77 40.33 9.61
C TRP A 496 32.07 41.36 8.54
N ILE A 497 31.45 41.21 7.40
CA ILE A 497 31.55 42.17 6.28
C ILE A 497 30.25 42.95 6.05
N VAL A 498 29.16 42.62 6.76
CA VAL A 498 27.90 43.37 6.74
C VAL A 498 27.98 44.54 7.69
N PRO A 499 27.71 45.80 7.26
CA PRO A 499 28.01 47.02 8.04
C PRO A 499 27.34 47.12 9.39
N ASP A 500 26.16 46.50 9.53
CA ASP A 500 25.37 46.53 10.77
C ASP A 500 25.82 45.52 11.84
N LEU A 501 26.70 44.58 11.48
CA LEU A 501 27.29 43.60 12.40
C LEU A 501 28.78 43.87 12.68
N VAL A 502 29.44 44.75 11.94
CA VAL A 502 30.85 45.09 12.16
C VAL A 502 31.01 45.88 13.45
N ASP A 503 31.79 45.36 14.42
CA ASP A 503 32.17 46.05 15.64
C ASP A 503 33.70 46.15 15.71
N PRO A 504 34.25 47.37 16.00
CA PRO A 504 35.70 47.56 16.11
C PRO A 504 36.34 46.71 17.24
N ASP A 505 35.54 46.23 18.20
CA ASP A 505 36.00 45.40 19.30
C ASP A 505 35.91 43.89 18.99
N ASP A 506 35.44 43.52 17.82
CA ASP A 506 35.39 42.10 17.38
C ASP A 506 36.80 41.51 17.28
N VAL A 507 36.97 40.32 17.85
CA VAL A 507 38.25 39.62 17.83
C VAL A 507 38.41 38.87 16.48
N SER A 508 39.25 39.41 15.62
CA SER A 508 39.71 38.67 14.42
C SER A 508 40.80 37.67 14.80
N THR A 509 40.60 36.39 14.47
CA THR A 509 41.59 35.32 14.69
C THR A 509 42.64 35.24 13.60
N VAL A 510 42.47 35.96 12.49
CA VAL A 510 43.43 36.05 11.40
C VAL A 510 44.14 37.39 11.44
N PRO A 511 45.50 37.46 11.59
CA PRO A 511 46.21 38.71 11.52
C PRO A 511 45.93 39.39 10.15
N GLN A 512 45.48 40.65 10.19
CA GLN A 512 45.44 41.46 8.97
C GLN A 512 46.86 41.60 8.46
N THR A 513 47.18 40.96 7.33
CA THR A 513 48.43 41.29 6.62
C THR A 513 48.27 42.69 6.08
N GLU A 514 49.12 43.61 6.62
CA GLU A 514 49.24 44.97 6.07
C GLU A 514 49.39 44.89 4.56
N ALA A 515 48.51 45.56 3.80
CA ALA A 515 48.50 45.61 2.37
C ALA A 515 49.63 46.53 1.85
#